data_508606229f4fdfd05c44eff29a05402b
#
_entry.id   508606229f4fdfd05c44eff29a05402b
#
_cell.length_a   1.000
_cell.length_b   1.000
_cell.length_c   1.000
_cell.angle_alpha   90.00
_cell.angle_beta   90.00
_cell.angle_gamma   90.00
#
_symmetry.space_group_name_H-M   'P 1'
#
loop_
_entity.id
_entity.type
_entity.pdbx_description
1 polymer ?
#
loop_
_entity_poly.entity_id
_entity_poly.type
_entity_poly.pdbx_seq_one_letter_code
_entity_poly.pdbx_strand_id
1 'polypeptide(L)'
;MNLYIKIENGATKSHPAFEDNLIQAFGAIPESWERFIRIERPVLGPYELLENQEAIYAKVNGIWTDVWTVRNMTAEEKTAKRQAVITAFNSREQAFNWSAWALDEATCTMQPPISRPDLKEGPLVLWSGADNSWKEAPIRPIDNNQYKFDFFAWQWVQVVS
;
A
#
# COMPACT_ATOMS: atom_id res chain seq x y z
N MET A 1 17.96 -14.07 14.99
CA MET A 1 16.95 -14.94 15.65
C MET A 1 16.51 -15.99 14.64
N ASN A 2 16.62 -17.28 15.00
CA ASN A 2 16.29 -18.38 14.08
C ASN A 2 14.78 -18.70 14.16
N LEU A 3 14.22 -19.17 13.04
CA LEU A 3 12.85 -19.67 12.95
C LEU A 3 12.85 -21.15 12.64
N TYR A 4 11.85 -21.85 13.17
CA TYR A 4 11.61 -23.28 12.94
C TYR A 4 10.13 -23.50 12.64
N ILE A 5 9.82 -24.50 11.83
CA ILE A 5 8.45 -24.90 11.48
C ILE A 5 8.22 -26.36 11.85
N LYS A 6 7.05 -26.65 12.41
CA LYS A 6 6.69 -28.01 12.80
C LYS A 6 6.31 -28.84 11.58
N ILE A 7 6.94 -30.01 11.45
CA ILE A 7 6.70 -30.96 10.36
C ILE A 7 6.09 -32.24 10.92
N GLU A 8 5.00 -32.68 10.33
CA GLU A 8 4.38 -33.98 10.62
C GLU A 8 4.01 -34.64 9.30
N ASN A 9 4.42 -35.91 9.13
CA ASN A 9 4.19 -36.68 7.89
C ASN A 9 4.66 -35.96 6.62
N GLY A 10 5.78 -35.21 6.70
CA GLY A 10 6.34 -34.46 5.58
C GLY A 10 5.64 -33.14 5.22
N ALA A 11 4.63 -32.73 5.99
CA ALA A 11 3.87 -31.50 5.80
C ALA A 11 4.01 -30.55 6.98
N THR A 12 3.90 -29.26 6.72
CA THR A 12 3.87 -28.22 7.76
C THR A 12 2.56 -28.25 8.55
N LYS A 13 2.65 -28.12 9.87
CA LYS A 13 1.48 -28.21 10.79
C LYS A 13 1.16 -26.92 11.53
N SER A 14 2.06 -25.95 11.53
CA SER A 14 1.88 -24.71 12.27
C SER A 14 2.60 -23.55 11.56
N HIS A 15 2.36 -22.36 12.02
CA HIS A 15 3.20 -21.21 11.66
C HIS A 15 4.61 -21.39 12.26
N PRO A 16 5.64 -20.80 11.61
CA PRO A 16 6.98 -20.81 12.16
C PRO A 16 7.06 -20.14 13.53
N ALA A 17 7.87 -20.75 14.43
CA ALA A 17 8.13 -20.22 15.76
C ALA A 17 9.59 -19.85 15.94
N PHE A 18 9.86 -18.90 16.84
CA PHE A 18 11.21 -18.53 17.19
C PHE A 18 11.89 -19.63 18.03
N GLU A 19 13.20 -19.78 17.82
CA GLU A 19 14.05 -20.71 18.56
C GLU A 19 13.88 -20.57 20.07
N ASP A 20 13.94 -19.35 20.58
CA ASP A 20 13.86 -19.07 22.02
C ASP A 20 12.53 -19.51 22.61
N ASN A 21 11.41 -19.36 21.85
CA ASN A 21 10.09 -19.81 22.28
C ASN A 21 10.02 -21.34 22.38
N LEU A 22 10.68 -22.05 21.45
CA LEU A 22 10.74 -23.52 21.47
C LEU A 22 11.59 -24.01 22.62
N ILE A 23 12.74 -23.41 22.86
CA ILE A 23 13.62 -23.74 24.00
C ILE A 23 12.88 -23.49 25.33
N GLN A 24 12.19 -22.35 25.44
CA GLN A 24 11.42 -22.05 26.64
C GLN A 24 10.29 -23.05 26.89
N ALA A 25 9.61 -23.50 25.84
CA ALA A 25 8.46 -24.41 25.96
C ALA A 25 8.86 -25.88 26.15
N PHE A 26 9.95 -26.31 25.51
CA PHE A 26 10.31 -27.74 25.42
C PHE A 26 11.70 -28.05 25.99
N GLY A 27 12.46 -27.08 26.44
CA GLY A 27 13.83 -27.23 26.92
C GLY A 27 14.89 -27.37 25.81
N ALA A 28 14.46 -27.73 24.59
CA ALA A 28 15.29 -27.82 23.38
C ALA A 28 14.39 -27.71 22.15
N ILE A 29 14.99 -27.61 20.95
CA ILE A 29 14.23 -27.69 19.70
C ILE A 29 13.84 -29.15 19.46
N PRO A 30 12.53 -29.49 19.39
CA PRO A 30 12.11 -30.86 19.14
C PRO A 30 12.48 -31.34 17.73
N GLU A 31 12.75 -32.63 17.55
CA GLU A 31 13.13 -33.23 16.26
C GLU A 31 12.11 -33.00 15.12
N SER A 32 10.83 -32.83 15.49
CA SER A 32 9.75 -32.53 14.52
C SER A 32 9.77 -31.09 14.00
N TRP A 33 10.70 -30.26 14.45
CA TRP A 33 10.84 -28.88 13.99
C TRP A 33 12.08 -28.73 13.11
N GLU A 34 11.84 -28.29 11.86
CA GLU A 34 12.92 -28.03 10.89
C GLU A 34 13.15 -26.53 10.76
N ARG A 35 14.39 -26.16 10.37
CA ARG A 35 14.77 -24.77 10.17
C ARG A 35 13.90 -24.11 9.11
N PHE A 36 13.49 -22.88 9.38
CA PHE A 36 12.68 -22.05 8.51
C PHE A 36 13.34 -20.73 8.20
N ILE A 37 13.25 -20.28 6.96
CA ILE A 37 13.71 -18.95 6.54
C ILE A 37 12.49 -18.15 6.08
N ARG A 38 12.24 -16.99 6.71
CA ARG A 38 11.18 -16.08 6.32
C ARG A 38 11.56 -15.35 5.04
N ILE A 39 10.70 -15.42 4.03
CA ILE A 39 10.76 -14.58 2.83
C ILE A 39 9.65 -13.53 2.94
N GLU A 40 10.03 -12.27 2.89
CA GLU A 40 9.07 -11.17 2.96
C GLU A 40 8.09 -11.22 1.78
N ARG A 41 6.88 -10.71 2.05
CA ARG A 41 5.87 -10.55 1.02
C ARG A 41 6.39 -9.63 -0.07
N PRO A 42 6.32 -10.01 -1.37
CA PRO A 42 6.82 -9.18 -2.45
C PRO A 42 6.02 -7.88 -2.57
N VAL A 43 6.72 -6.80 -2.93
CA VAL A 43 6.08 -5.55 -3.33
C VAL A 43 5.52 -5.75 -4.73
N LEU A 44 4.20 -5.55 -4.87
CA LEU A 44 3.50 -5.77 -6.13
C LEU A 44 3.56 -4.52 -7.02
N GLY A 45 3.75 -4.74 -8.30
CA GLY A 45 3.54 -3.72 -9.31
C GLY A 45 2.06 -3.32 -9.45
N PRO A 46 1.79 -2.25 -10.21
CA PRO A 46 0.43 -1.71 -10.35
C PRO A 46 -0.59 -2.72 -10.88
N TYR A 47 -0.15 -3.70 -11.67
CA TYR A 47 -1.00 -4.71 -12.30
C TYR A 47 -0.59 -6.14 -11.95
N GLU A 48 -0.01 -6.32 -10.77
CA GLU A 48 0.33 -7.63 -10.23
C GLU A 48 -0.59 -8.00 -9.07
N LEU A 49 -0.79 -9.30 -8.90
CA LEU A 49 -1.55 -9.90 -7.80
C LEU A 49 -0.78 -11.05 -7.19
N LEU A 50 -0.96 -11.26 -5.90
CA LEU A 50 -0.63 -12.53 -5.28
C LEU A 50 -1.76 -13.54 -5.56
N GLU A 51 -1.42 -14.74 -5.98
CA GLU A 51 -2.39 -15.82 -6.14
C GLU A 51 -2.98 -16.24 -4.80
N ASN A 52 -2.15 -16.21 -3.73
CA ASN A 52 -2.56 -16.54 -2.38
C ASN A 52 -2.38 -15.34 -1.45
N GLN A 53 -3.36 -15.11 -0.57
CA GLN A 53 -3.30 -14.03 0.45
C GLN A 53 -2.19 -14.30 1.48
N GLU A 54 -1.91 -15.58 1.77
CA GLU A 54 -0.88 -16.03 2.70
C GLU A 54 0.19 -16.83 1.96
N ALA A 55 1.42 -16.80 2.48
CA ALA A 55 2.51 -17.58 1.94
C ALA A 55 2.22 -19.09 2.05
N ILE A 56 2.57 -19.81 1.02
CA ILE A 56 2.64 -21.29 1.09
C ILE A 56 4.01 -21.65 1.65
N TYR A 57 4.06 -22.57 2.61
CA TYR A 57 5.33 -23.07 3.13
C TYR A 57 5.80 -24.25 2.28
N ALA A 58 7.00 -24.12 1.71
CA ALA A 58 7.60 -25.18 0.90
C ALA A 58 9.10 -25.30 1.18
N LYS A 59 9.65 -26.49 0.86
CA LYS A 59 11.09 -26.76 1.00
C LYS A 59 11.81 -26.37 -0.29
N VAL A 60 12.58 -25.28 -0.22
CA VAL A 60 13.38 -24.77 -1.34
C VAL A 60 14.86 -24.98 -0.98
N ASN A 61 15.60 -25.68 -1.86
CA ASN A 61 17.02 -26.04 -1.61
C ASN A 61 17.24 -26.71 -0.25
N GLY A 62 16.32 -27.54 0.19
CA GLY A 62 16.42 -28.29 1.43
C GLY A 62 16.00 -27.54 2.70
N ILE A 63 15.59 -26.29 2.61
CA ILE A 63 15.17 -25.43 3.74
C ILE A 63 13.72 -25.01 3.56
N TRP A 64 12.93 -25.07 4.63
CA TRP A 64 11.55 -24.57 4.62
C TRP A 64 11.52 -23.06 4.55
N THR A 65 10.66 -22.51 3.70
CA THR A 65 10.55 -21.07 3.48
C THR A 65 9.14 -20.67 3.05
N ASP A 66 8.83 -19.38 3.11
CA ASP A 66 7.66 -18.82 2.46
C ASP A 66 7.86 -18.84 0.93
N VAL A 67 6.82 -19.25 0.22
CA VAL A 67 6.74 -19.18 -1.24
C VAL A 67 5.55 -18.29 -1.61
N TRP A 68 5.84 -17.25 -2.37
CA TRP A 68 4.86 -16.30 -2.87
C TRP A 68 4.73 -16.46 -4.38
N THR A 69 3.50 -16.61 -4.87
CA THR A 69 3.24 -16.67 -6.31
C THR A 69 2.62 -15.35 -6.76
N VAL A 70 3.36 -14.60 -7.56
CA VAL A 70 2.92 -13.34 -8.17
C VAL A 70 2.50 -13.62 -9.60
N ARG A 71 1.34 -13.11 -10.00
CA ARG A 71 0.88 -13.12 -11.39
C ARG A 71 0.50 -11.74 -11.88
N ASN A 72 0.55 -11.55 -13.18
CA ASN A 72 -0.03 -10.38 -13.81
C ASN A 72 -1.57 -10.46 -13.81
N MET A 73 -2.23 -9.32 -13.67
CA MET A 73 -3.66 -9.20 -13.89
C MET A 73 -4.03 -9.51 -15.33
N THR A 74 -5.19 -10.13 -15.56
CA THR A 74 -5.77 -10.28 -16.89
C THR A 74 -6.19 -8.93 -17.47
N ALA A 75 -6.56 -8.88 -18.74
CA ALA A 75 -7.05 -7.64 -19.37
C ALA A 75 -8.31 -7.11 -18.68
N GLU A 76 -9.23 -8.00 -18.30
CA GLU A 76 -10.46 -7.69 -17.59
C GLU A 76 -10.17 -7.13 -16.19
N GLU A 77 -9.28 -7.77 -15.43
CA GLU A 77 -8.85 -7.32 -14.10
C GLU A 77 -8.19 -5.93 -14.15
N LYS A 78 -7.34 -5.68 -15.14
CA LYS A 78 -6.73 -4.37 -15.38
C LYS A 78 -7.78 -3.30 -15.67
N THR A 79 -8.76 -3.63 -16.51
CA THR A 79 -9.86 -2.72 -16.86
C THR A 79 -10.72 -2.41 -15.64
N ALA A 80 -11.09 -3.42 -14.86
CA ALA A 80 -11.87 -3.25 -13.63
C ALA A 80 -11.11 -2.39 -12.61
N LYS A 81 -9.80 -2.61 -12.43
CA LYS A 81 -8.96 -1.81 -11.53
C LYS A 81 -8.90 -0.35 -11.96
N ARG A 82 -8.64 -0.07 -13.24
CA ARG A 82 -8.63 1.31 -13.77
C ARG A 82 -9.96 2.01 -13.54
N GLN A 83 -11.08 1.32 -13.85
CA GLN A 83 -12.41 1.87 -13.63
C GLN A 83 -12.67 2.14 -12.14
N ALA A 84 -12.24 1.27 -11.25
CA ALA A 84 -12.36 1.47 -9.79
C ALA A 84 -11.58 2.71 -9.33
N VAL A 85 -10.35 2.91 -9.83
CA VAL A 85 -9.54 4.10 -9.53
C VAL A 85 -10.24 5.38 -10.00
N ILE A 86 -10.73 5.40 -11.24
CA ILE A 86 -11.45 6.56 -11.81
C ILE A 86 -12.73 6.85 -11.00
N THR A 87 -13.51 5.82 -10.69
CA THR A 87 -14.76 5.96 -9.92
C THR A 87 -14.48 6.49 -8.50
N ALA A 88 -13.52 5.91 -7.80
CA ALA A 88 -13.13 6.35 -6.46
C ALA A 88 -12.58 7.79 -6.46
N PHE A 89 -11.87 8.18 -7.52
CA PHE A 89 -11.39 9.55 -7.66
C PHE A 89 -12.55 10.54 -7.87
N ASN A 90 -13.46 10.22 -8.76
CA ASN A 90 -14.62 11.08 -9.11
C ASN A 90 -15.69 11.15 -8.01
N SER A 91 -15.70 10.20 -7.07
CA SER A 91 -16.65 10.22 -5.94
C SER A 91 -16.23 11.13 -4.78
N ARG A 92 -15.04 11.76 -4.85
CA ARG A 92 -14.57 12.67 -3.80
C ARG A 92 -15.39 13.95 -3.78
N GLU A 93 -15.63 14.50 -2.58
CA GLU A 93 -16.41 15.74 -2.36
C GLU A 93 -15.96 16.91 -3.27
N GLN A 94 -14.67 16.98 -3.57
CA GLN A 94 -14.08 18.06 -4.37
C GLN A 94 -13.55 17.58 -5.72
N ALA A 95 -14.13 16.51 -6.28
CA ALA A 95 -13.69 15.94 -7.57
C ALA A 95 -13.67 16.96 -8.71
N PHE A 96 -14.57 17.97 -8.67
CA PHE A 96 -14.61 19.07 -9.64
C PHE A 96 -13.26 19.82 -9.74
N ASN A 97 -12.51 19.94 -8.64
CA ASN A 97 -11.20 20.61 -8.62
C ASN A 97 -10.14 19.82 -9.39
N TRP A 98 -10.35 18.53 -9.60
CA TRP A 98 -9.41 17.64 -10.29
C TRP A 98 -9.93 17.12 -11.63
N SER A 99 -10.89 17.82 -12.25
CA SER A 99 -11.52 17.39 -13.51
C SER A 99 -10.54 17.24 -14.68
N ALA A 100 -9.40 17.97 -14.64
CA ALA A 100 -8.34 17.87 -15.64
C ALA A 100 -7.36 16.71 -15.42
N TRP A 101 -7.47 15.99 -14.29
CA TRP A 101 -6.59 14.86 -14.00
C TRP A 101 -6.96 13.66 -14.87
N ALA A 102 -5.96 12.92 -15.29
CA ALA A 102 -6.12 11.72 -16.11
C ALA A 102 -5.49 10.50 -15.45
N LEU A 103 -5.99 9.33 -15.79
CA LEU A 103 -5.39 8.08 -15.34
C LEU A 103 -4.05 7.88 -16.07
N ASP A 104 -2.97 7.77 -15.30
CA ASP A 104 -1.70 7.24 -15.80
C ASP A 104 -1.81 5.70 -15.80
N GLU A 105 -1.81 5.12 -16.98
CA GLU A 105 -1.94 3.67 -17.13
C GLU A 105 -0.72 2.89 -16.63
N ALA A 106 0.46 3.49 -16.63
CA ALA A 106 1.67 2.81 -16.18
C ALA A 106 1.67 2.57 -14.67
N THR A 107 1.18 3.55 -13.90
CA THR A 107 1.13 3.50 -12.43
C THR A 107 -0.25 3.14 -11.88
N CYS A 108 -1.29 3.17 -12.73
CA CYS A 108 -2.70 3.04 -12.36
C CYS A 108 -3.12 4.05 -11.28
N THR A 109 -2.69 5.30 -11.43
CA THR A 109 -3.02 6.40 -10.53
C THR A 109 -3.50 7.62 -11.32
N MET A 110 -4.37 8.44 -10.68
CA MET A 110 -4.78 9.71 -11.29
C MET A 110 -3.65 10.73 -11.15
N GLN A 111 -3.30 11.37 -12.26
CA GLN A 111 -2.20 12.33 -12.34
C GLN A 111 -2.69 13.68 -12.86
N PRO A 112 -2.18 14.79 -12.34
CA PRO A 112 -2.44 16.11 -12.90
C PRO A 112 -1.75 16.27 -14.25
N PRO A 113 -2.28 17.14 -15.14
CA PRO A 113 -1.66 17.41 -16.44
C PRO A 113 -0.28 18.09 -16.32
N ILE A 114 0.01 18.69 -15.17
CA ILE A 114 1.29 19.33 -14.83
C ILE A 114 1.80 18.71 -13.53
N SER A 115 3.00 18.20 -13.53
CA SER A 115 3.63 17.62 -12.35
C SER A 115 3.71 18.62 -11.20
N ARG A 116 3.50 18.13 -9.97
CA ARG A 116 3.65 18.98 -8.78
C ARG A 116 5.08 19.50 -8.69
N PRO A 117 5.26 20.80 -8.38
CA PRO A 117 6.59 21.35 -8.12
C PRO A 117 7.26 20.63 -6.95
N ASP A 118 8.54 20.29 -7.11
CA ASP A 118 9.35 19.70 -6.04
C ASP A 118 9.84 20.83 -5.10
N LEU A 119 9.00 21.18 -4.15
CA LEU A 119 9.33 22.16 -3.11
C LEU A 119 9.85 21.41 -1.87
N LYS A 120 11.18 21.33 -1.76
CA LYS A 120 11.81 20.73 -0.56
C LYS A 120 11.57 21.57 0.70
N GLU A 121 11.50 22.88 0.53
CA GLU A 121 11.15 23.87 1.56
C GLU A 121 10.29 24.95 0.90
N GLY A 122 9.23 25.40 1.54
CA GLY A 122 8.39 26.46 0.98
C GLY A 122 6.92 26.36 1.39
N PRO A 123 6.08 27.24 0.82
CA PRO A 123 4.66 27.26 1.11
C PRO A 123 3.95 25.99 0.61
N LEU A 124 2.83 25.66 1.24
CA LEU A 124 1.96 24.59 0.76
C LEU A 124 1.44 24.93 -0.65
N VAL A 125 1.66 24.05 -1.62
CA VAL A 125 1.06 24.16 -2.96
C VAL A 125 -0.07 23.18 -3.12
N LEU A 126 -1.20 23.68 -3.60
CA LEU A 126 -2.40 22.93 -3.91
C LEU A 126 -2.76 23.08 -5.39
N TRP A 127 -3.41 22.05 -5.94
CA TRP A 127 -3.93 22.12 -7.30
C TRP A 127 -5.18 23.01 -7.36
N SER A 128 -5.19 23.97 -8.29
CA SER A 128 -6.37 24.79 -8.61
C SER A 128 -7.02 24.27 -9.88
N GLY A 129 -8.21 23.68 -9.77
CA GLY A 129 -8.97 23.21 -10.93
C GLY A 129 -9.48 24.35 -11.81
N ALA A 130 -9.71 25.51 -11.22
CA ALA A 130 -10.12 26.71 -11.97
C ALA A 130 -9.03 27.21 -12.93
N ASP A 131 -7.77 27.11 -12.51
CA ASP A 131 -6.60 27.57 -13.28
C ASP A 131 -5.85 26.43 -13.96
N ASN A 132 -6.20 25.18 -13.65
CA ASN A 132 -5.46 23.98 -14.07
C ASN A 132 -3.95 24.10 -13.77
N SER A 133 -3.60 24.55 -12.57
CA SER A 133 -2.22 24.78 -12.15
C SER A 133 -2.00 24.59 -10.66
N TRP A 134 -0.75 24.41 -10.28
CA TRP A 134 -0.34 24.40 -8.87
C TRP A 134 -0.19 25.84 -8.37
N LYS A 135 -0.87 26.14 -7.27
CA LYS A 135 -0.84 27.47 -6.63
C LYS A 135 -0.44 27.36 -5.17
N GLU A 136 0.23 28.38 -4.67
CA GLU A 136 0.46 28.53 -3.24
C GLU A 136 -0.88 28.69 -2.51
N ALA A 137 -1.04 27.91 -1.44
CA ALA A 137 -2.18 28.08 -0.54
C ALA A 137 -1.88 29.20 0.46
N PRO A 138 -2.90 29.97 0.88
CA PRO A 138 -2.79 30.85 2.02
C PRO A 138 -2.29 30.11 3.26
N ILE A 139 -1.60 30.79 4.15
CA ILE A 139 -1.13 30.22 5.41
C ILE A 139 -2.36 29.77 6.22
N ARG A 140 -2.36 28.49 6.64
CA ARG A 140 -3.41 27.98 7.50
C ARG A 140 -3.36 28.70 8.86
N PRO A 141 -4.50 29.17 9.41
CA PRO A 141 -4.54 29.75 10.75
C PRO A 141 -3.97 28.78 11.80
N ILE A 142 -3.12 29.32 12.69
CA ILE A 142 -2.49 28.56 13.79
C ILE A 142 -3.26 28.88 15.05
N ASP A 143 -4.37 28.19 15.24
CA ASP A 143 -5.19 28.22 16.45
C ASP A 143 -5.69 26.80 16.78
N ASN A 144 -6.55 26.67 17.79
CA ASN A 144 -7.08 25.37 18.22
C ASN A 144 -8.30 24.89 17.40
N ASN A 145 -8.65 25.60 16.31
CA ASN A 145 -9.80 25.25 15.49
C ASN A 145 -9.44 24.29 14.35
N GLN A 146 -10.46 23.56 13.87
CA GLN A 146 -10.33 22.73 12.68
C GLN A 146 -10.65 23.56 11.44
N TYR A 147 -9.88 23.35 10.38
CA TYR A 147 -10.04 24.05 9.11
C TYR A 147 -10.09 23.05 7.96
N LYS A 148 -10.94 23.32 6.98
CA LYS A 148 -10.90 22.69 5.66
C LYS A 148 -10.55 23.75 4.60
N PHE A 149 -9.91 23.33 3.51
CA PHE A 149 -9.59 24.24 2.42
C PHE A 149 -10.76 24.35 1.45
N ASP A 150 -11.18 25.57 1.17
CA ASP A 150 -12.18 25.86 0.15
C ASP A 150 -11.46 26.22 -1.16
N PHE A 151 -11.53 25.31 -2.15
CA PHE A 151 -10.87 25.46 -3.43
C PHE A 151 -11.53 26.50 -4.36
N PHE A 152 -12.81 26.87 -4.11
CA PHE A 152 -13.49 27.92 -4.85
C PHE A 152 -13.07 29.31 -4.36
N ALA A 153 -13.11 29.51 -3.04
CA ALA A 153 -12.74 30.75 -2.42
C ALA A 153 -11.20 30.89 -2.22
N TRP A 154 -10.46 29.81 -2.46
CA TRP A 154 -9.00 29.70 -2.26
C TRP A 154 -8.56 30.10 -0.86
N GLN A 155 -9.24 29.62 0.16
CA GLN A 155 -9.01 29.97 1.57
C GLN A 155 -9.28 28.81 2.54
N TRP A 156 -8.75 28.94 3.75
CA TRP A 156 -9.10 28.05 4.86
C TRP A 156 -10.41 28.49 5.50
N VAL A 157 -11.35 27.57 5.61
CA VAL A 157 -12.66 27.80 6.26
C VAL A 157 -12.72 26.98 7.53
N GLN A 158 -13.08 27.61 8.65
CA GLN A 158 -13.25 26.94 9.92
C GLN A 158 -14.41 25.94 9.85
N VAL A 159 -14.16 24.74 10.35
CA VAL A 159 -15.20 23.72 10.53
C VAL A 159 -15.93 24.00 11.83
N VAL A 160 -17.16 24.47 11.73
CA VAL A 160 -18.02 24.66 12.90
C VAL A 160 -18.68 23.31 13.18
N SER A 161 -18.44 22.76 14.38
CA SER A 161 -19.07 21.53 14.89
C SER A 161 -20.47 21.79 15.41
#